data_c6157e4e7d089a4cdd5907512428fe08
#
_entry.id   c6157e4e7d089a4cdd5907512428fe08
#
_cell.length_a   1.000
_cell.length_b   1.000
_cell.length_c   1.000
_cell.angle_alpha   90.00
_cell.angle_beta   90.00
_cell.angle_gamma   90.00
#
_symmetry.space_group_name_H-M   'P 1'
#
loop_
_entity.id
_entity.type
_entity.pdbx_description
1 polymer ?
#
loop_
_entity_poly.entity_id
_entity_poly.type
_entity_poly.pdbx_seq_one_letter_code
_entity_poly.pdbx_strand_id
1 'polypeptide(L)'
;MIEYARLTGRPFRVFSLDTGRLNPETYQFFDTVEKHYGIRIEYMFPDAVEVQGLVRSKGLFSFYEDGHQECCRVRKVRPLRRALKGLRAWITGQRKDQSPGTRAEVPVVQVDPAFEGLDGGVGSLVKWNPVANVQGMDIWNFLRAMNVPVNSLHSKGYISIGCEPCTRPVLPGQHEREGRWWWEDAKAKECGLHKGNLKQEDGNKNGNGHANGTATVSDLFDTQSMVTLTRTGMENLAKLENRKEPWLVVLYAPWCPFCQAMEGSYVELAEKLAGSGVKVGKFRADGDEKEFAQRELQLGSFPTILFFPKHSSQPIKYTSEKRDVDSLMAFVNALR
;
A
#
# COMPACT_ATOMS: atom_id res chain seq x y z
N MET A 1 -4.67 -4.48 22.22
CA MET A 1 -5.83 -3.67 22.68
C MET A 1 -6.67 -4.40 23.73
N ILE A 2 -7.01 -5.67 23.53
CA ILE A 2 -7.79 -6.46 24.53
C ILE A 2 -7.05 -6.49 25.87
N GLU A 3 -5.76 -6.82 25.89
CA GLU A 3 -4.94 -6.80 27.12
C GLU A 3 -4.97 -5.43 27.79
N TYR A 4 -4.81 -4.37 27.02
CA TYR A 4 -4.85 -3.01 27.54
C TYR A 4 -6.23 -2.65 28.13
N ALA A 5 -7.31 -3.03 27.46
CA ALA A 5 -8.67 -2.83 27.96
C ALA A 5 -8.91 -3.62 29.27
N ARG A 6 -8.45 -4.89 29.32
CA ARG A 6 -8.53 -5.74 30.51
C ARG A 6 -7.83 -5.11 31.72
N LEU A 7 -6.66 -4.53 31.52
CA LEU A 7 -5.91 -3.85 32.59
C LEU A 7 -6.63 -2.64 33.17
N THR A 8 -7.60 -2.06 32.48
CA THR A 8 -8.41 -0.95 33.03
C THR A 8 -9.44 -1.42 34.05
N GLY A 9 -9.73 -2.72 34.12
CA GLY A 9 -10.80 -3.28 34.96
C GLY A 9 -12.24 -2.88 34.56
N ARG A 10 -12.40 -2.20 33.41
CA ARG A 10 -13.71 -1.73 32.95
C ARG A 10 -14.31 -2.72 31.94
N PRO A 11 -15.64 -2.86 31.88
CA PRO A 11 -16.29 -3.71 30.91
C PRO A 11 -16.06 -3.18 29.49
N PHE A 12 -15.80 -4.09 28.55
CA PHE A 12 -15.63 -3.80 27.12
C PHE A 12 -16.20 -4.92 26.26
N ARG A 13 -16.55 -4.62 25.02
CA ARG A 13 -16.99 -5.57 24.03
C ARG A 13 -15.90 -5.73 22.96
N VAL A 14 -15.75 -6.93 22.45
CA VAL A 14 -14.82 -7.22 21.36
C VAL A 14 -15.61 -7.72 20.16
N PHE A 15 -15.42 -7.13 19.02
CA PHE A 15 -15.98 -7.63 17.77
C PHE A 15 -14.90 -7.78 16.71
N SER A 16 -15.14 -8.66 15.76
CA SER A 16 -14.29 -8.88 14.59
C SER A 16 -15.12 -8.88 13.31
N LEU A 17 -14.53 -8.37 12.23
CA LEU A 17 -15.15 -8.40 10.91
C LEU A 17 -14.70 -9.68 10.20
N ASP A 18 -15.58 -10.68 10.13
CA ASP A 18 -15.33 -11.83 9.30
C ASP A 18 -15.84 -11.56 7.88
N THR A 19 -14.91 -11.42 6.97
CA THR A 19 -15.20 -11.08 5.56
C THR A 19 -15.59 -12.30 4.72
N GLY A 20 -15.55 -13.51 5.31
CA GLY A 20 -15.66 -14.80 4.61
C GLY A 20 -14.41 -15.12 3.76
N ARG A 21 -13.28 -14.41 3.99
CA ARG A 21 -12.03 -14.59 3.26
C ARG A 21 -10.80 -14.38 4.15
N LEU A 22 -10.90 -14.72 5.43
CA LEU A 22 -9.76 -14.64 6.33
C LEU A 22 -8.88 -15.90 6.19
N ASN A 23 -7.60 -15.77 6.57
CA ASN A 23 -6.71 -16.92 6.65
C ASN A 23 -7.17 -17.92 7.72
N PRO A 24 -6.97 -19.22 7.54
CA PRO A 24 -7.28 -20.24 8.57
C PRO A 24 -6.60 -19.94 9.92
N GLU A 25 -5.37 -19.45 9.90
CA GLU A 25 -4.63 -19.06 11.11
C GLU A 25 -5.31 -17.91 11.86
N THR A 26 -6.06 -17.06 11.18
CA THR A 26 -6.81 -15.97 11.83
C THR A 26 -8.01 -16.54 12.60
N TYR A 27 -8.71 -17.55 12.08
CA TYR A 27 -9.80 -18.22 12.80
C TYR A 27 -9.27 -18.98 14.02
N GLN A 28 -8.15 -19.69 13.89
CA GLN A 28 -7.49 -20.35 15.02
C GLN A 28 -7.04 -19.34 16.08
N PHE A 29 -6.59 -18.18 15.65
CA PHE A 29 -6.19 -17.10 16.54
C PHE A 29 -7.38 -16.51 17.32
N PHE A 30 -8.56 -16.40 16.70
CA PHE A 30 -9.78 -15.98 17.41
C PHE A 30 -10.11 -16.92 18.57
N ASP A 31 -10.11 -18.21 18.34
CA ASP A 31 -10.33 -19.23 19.38
C ASP A 31 -9.29 -19.13 20.50
N THR A 32 -8.02 -18.93 20.14
CA THR A 32 -6.92 -18.72 21.08
C THR A 32 -7.17 -17.49 21.96
N VAL A 33 -7.60 -16.37 21.35
CA VAL A 33 -7.89 -15.11 22.07
C VAL A 33 -9.07 -15.28 23.02
N GLU A 34 -10.16 -15.91 22.56
CA GLU A 34 -11.32 -16.15 23.41
C GLU A 34 -10.97 -16.99 24.63
N LYS A 35 -10.20 -18.07 24.46
CA LYS A 35 -9.74 -18.94 25.54
C LYS A 35 -8.79 -18.21 26.50
N HIS A 36 -7.83 -17.45 25.96
CA HIS A 36 -6.81 -16.75 26.76
C HIS A 36 -7.42 -15.67 27.67
N TYR A 37 -8.41 -14.93 27.18
CA TYR A 37 -9.04 -13.84 27.91
C TYR A 37 -10.36 -14.20 28.60
N GLY A 38 -10.91 -15.38 28.34
CA GLY A 38 -12.22 -15.80 28.84
C GLY A 38 -13.38 -14.92 28.30
N ILE A 39 -13.25 -14.42 27.07
CA ILE A 39 -14.23 -13.52 26.44
C ILE A 39 -14.91 -14.21 25.27
N ARG A 40 -15.95 -13.57 24.76
CA ARG A 40 -16.59 -13.91 23.48
C ARG A 40 -16.39 -12.77 22.51
N ILE A 41 -15.96 -13.09 21.29
CA ILE A 41 -15.83 -12.16 20.18
C ILE A 41 -17.15 -12.13 19.40
N GLU A 42 -17.69 -10.96 19.15
CA GLU A 42 -18.86 -10.78 18.29
C GLU A 42 -18.41 -10.76 16.84
N TYR A 43 -18.78 -11.78 16.07
CA TYR A 43 -18.38 -11.87 14.65
C TYR A 43 -19.39 -11.17 13.77
N MET A 44 -18.95 -10.19 13.02
CA MET A 44 -19.76 -9.41 12.09
C MET A 44 -19.53 -9.88 10.66
N PHE A 45 -20.50 -10.58 10.12
CA PHE A 45 -20.46 -11.12 8.75
C PHE A 45 -21.04 -10.12 7.73
N PRO A 46 -20.60 -10.16 6.47
CA PRO A 46 -21.28 -9.46 5.39
C PRO A 46 -22.67 -10.05 5.13
N ASP A 47 -23.56 -9.22 4.60
CA ASP A 47 -24.88 -9.68 4.17
C ASP A 47 -24.76 -10.61 2.96
N ALA A 48 -25.43 -11.75 3.01
CA ALA A 48 -25.33 -12.79 1.98
C ALA A 48 -25.86 -12.31 0.61
N VAL A 49 -26.95 -11.54 0.60
CA VAL A 49 -27.57 -11.04 -0.63
C VAL A 49 -26.65 -10.03 -1.30
N GLU A 50 -26.05 -9.13 -0.49
CA GLU A 50 -25.09 -8.14 -0.99
C GLU A 50 -23.82 -8.80 -1.56
N VAL A 51 -23.31 -9.84 -0.90
CA VAL A 51 -22.17 -10.61 -1.41
C VAL A 51 -22.51 -11.32 -2.71
N GLN A 52 -23.67 -11.96 -2.79
CA GLN A 52 -24.13 -12.62 -4.01
C GLN A 52 -24.30 -11.61 -5.16
N GLY A 53 -24.88 -10.44 -4.87
CA GLY A 53 -25.03 -9.37 -5.85
C GLY A 53 -23.69 -8.90 -6.41
N LEU A 54 -22.71 -8.65 -5.53
CA LEU A 54 -21.35 -8.27 -5.93
C LEU A 54 -20.69 -9.36 -6.80
N VAL A 55 -20.79 -10.62 -6.38
CA VAL A 55 -20.16 -11.73 -7.11
C VAL A 55 -20.81 -11.97 -8.46
N ARG A 56 -22.14 -11.88 -8.55
CA ARG A 56 -22.88 -12.04 -9.83
C ARG A 56 -22.56 -10.92 -10.82
N SER A 57 -22.44 -9.69 -10.34
CA SER A 57 -22.20 -8.53 -11.22
C SER A 57 -20.76 -8.36 -11.65
N LYS A 58 -19.80 -8.72 -10.78
CA LYS A 58 -18.37 -8.37 -10.97
C LYS A 58 -17.40 -9.55 -10.84
N GLY A 59 -17.87 -10.72 -10.42
CA GLY A 59 -17.04 -11.91 -10.20
C GLY A 59 -16.41 -11.96 -8.81
N LEU A 60 -15.81 -13.14 -8.52
CA LEU A 60 -15.23 -13.44 -7.22
C LEU A 60 -13.99 -12.62 -6.89
N PHE A 61 -13.24 -12.21 -7.90
CA PHE A 61 -11.91 -11.57 -7.77
C PHE A 61 -11.86 -10.18 -8.36
N SER A 62 -13.01 -9.52 -8.55
CA SER A 62 -13.13 -8.16 -9.09
C SER A 62 -12.27 -7.11 -8.39
N PHE A 63 -11.90 -7.35 -7.12
CA PHE A 63 -11.02 -6.45 -6.36
C PHE A 63 -9.59 -6.37 -6.91
N TYR A 64 -9.17 -7.29 -7.78
CA TYR A 64 -7.90 -7.19 -8.50
C TYR A 64 -7.99 -6.28 -9.72
N GLU A 65 -9.16 -6.21 -10.35
CA GLU A 65 -9.40 -5.46 -11.60
C GLU A 65 -9.96 -4.06 -11.32
N ASP A 66 -11.02 -4.00 -10.51
CA ASP A 66 -11.78 -2.77 -10.21
C ASP A 66 -11.27 -2.03 -8.95
N GLY A 67 -10.20 -2.53 -8.31
CA GLY A 67 -9.78 -2.09 -6.99
C GLY A 67 -10.59 -2.69 -5.84
N HIS A 68 -10.03 -2.62 -4.64
CA HIS A 68 -10.59 -3.32 -3.47
C HIS A 68 -11.80 -2.63 -2.82
N GLN A 69 -12.09 -1.36 -3.18
CA GLN A 69 -13.01 -0.48 -2.44
C GLN A 69 -14.43 -1.05 -2.34
N GLU A 70 -14.99 -1.54 -3.43
CA GLU A 70 -16.35 -2.06 -3.42
C GLU A 70 -16.47 -3.39 -2.67
N CYS A 71 -15.51 -4.29 -2.88
CA CYS A 71 -15.43 -5.52 -2.11
C CYS A 71 -15.32 -5.22 -0.61
N CYS A 72 -14.46 -4.29 -0.21
CA CYS A 72 -14.34 -3.85 1.18
C CYS A 72 -15.59 -3.15 1.70
N ARG A 73 -16.28 -2.37 0.87
CA ARG A 73 -17.56 -1.72 1.24
C ARG A 73 -18.59 -2.76 1.66
N VAL A 74 -18.76 -3.83 0.86
CA VAL A 74 -19.73 -4.89 1.13
C VAL A 74 -19.27 -5.78 2.31
N ARG A 75 -18.00 -6.20 2.30
CA ARG A 75 -17.53 -7.24 3.23
C ARG A 75 -16.99 -6.72 4.55
N LYS A 76 -16.71 -5.40 4.67
CA LYS A 76 -16.12 -4.80 5.88
C LYS A 76 -16.87 -3.56 6.37
N VAL A 77 -17.04 -2.55 5.51
CA VAL A 77 -17.57 -1.26 5.93
C VAL A 77 -19.03 -1.37 6.40
N ARG A 78 -19.87 -2.09 5.66
CA ARG A 78 -21.26 -2.31 6.05
C ARG A 78 -21.40 -3.16 7.32
N PRO A 79 -20.69 -4.28 7.49
CA PRO A 79 -20.63 -4.98 8.79
C PRO A 79 -20.14 -4.12 9.93
N LEU A 80 -19.08 -3.32 9.71
CA LEU A 80 -18.59 -2.37 10.74
C LEU A 80 -19.67 -1.37 11.15
N ARG A 81 -20.41 -0.81 10.18
CA ARG A 81 -21.50 0.13 10.46
C ARG A 81 -22.56 -0.52 11.36
N ARG A 82 -22.89 -1.79 11.13
CA ARG A 82 -23.82 -2.54 12.00
C ARG A 82 -23.24 -2.75 13.40
N ALA A 83 -21.92 -3.07 13.51
CA ALA A 83 -21.26 -3.27 14.80
C ALA A 83 -21.22 -2.00 15.65
N LEU A 84 -21.05 -0.84 15.01
CA LEU A 84 -20.91 0.45 15.69
C LEU A 84 -22.25 1.10 16.05
N LYS A 85 -23.34 0.65 15.45
CA LYS A 85 -24.66 1.20 15.74
C LYS A 85 -25.03 1.03 17.20
N GLY A 86 -25.39 2.12 17.85
CA GLY A 86 -25.74 2.14 19.26
C GLY A 86 -24.57 2.22 20.23
N LEU A 87 -23.35 2.39 19.74
CA LEU A 87 -22.18 2.65 20.59
C LEU A 87 -21.92 4.15 20.74
N ARG A 88 -21.34 4.54 21.89
CA ARG A 88 -20.84 5.91 22.10
C ARG A 88 -19.40 6.08 21.63
N ALA A 89 -18.62 5.00 21.71
CA ALA A 89 -17.23 5.02 21.31
C ALA A 89 -16.75 3.65 20.85
N TRP A 90 -15.70 3.64 20.08
CA TRP A 90 -14.96 2.44 19.72
C TRP A 90 -13.45 2.67 19.82
N ILE A 91 -12.71 1.59 20.03
CA ILE A 91 -11.26 1.62 20.21
C ILE A 91 -10.60 0.92 19.03
N THR A 92 -9.56 1.51 18.48
CA THR A 92 -8.78 0.93 17.40
C THR A 92 -7.30 0.82 17.76
N GLY A 93 -6.60 -0.11 17.10
CA GLY A 93 -5.15 -0.27 17.22
C GLY A 93 -4.36 0.50 16.17
N GLN A 94 -4.89 1.62 15.66
CA GLN A 94 -4.17 2.42 14.67
C GLN A 94 -2.95 3.11 15.28
N ARG A 95 -1.84 3.13 14.53
CA ARG A 95 -0.62 3.85 14.87
C ARG A 95 -0.15 4.69 13.69
N LYS A 96 0.52 5.80 13.96
CA LYS A 96 1.08 6.70 12.95
C LYS A 96 2.15 6.03 12.09
N ASP A 97 3.00 5.22 12.72
CA ASP A 97 4.08 4.50 12.04
C ASP A 97 3.64 3.35 11.13
N GLN A 98 2.37 2.91 11.20
CA GLN A 98 1.86 1.82 10.37
C GLN A 98 1.79 2.16 8.87
N SER A 99 1.58 3.44 8.53
CA SER A 99 1.46 3.88 7.15
C SER A 99 1.73 5.39 7.06
N PRO A 100 2.92 5.82 6.65
CA PRO A 100 3.26 7.23 6.51
C PRO A 100 2.30 7.99 5.57
N GLY A 101 1.78 7.32 4.53
CA GLY A 101 0.87 7.92 3.54
C GLY A 101 -0.55 8.15 4.04
N THR A 102 -1.07 7.27 4.92
CA THR A 102 -2.50 7.30 5.30
C THR A 102 -2.76 7.42 6.80
N ARG A 103 -1.73 7.29 7.65
CA ARG A 103 -1.89 7.28 9.12
C ARG A 103 -1.00 8.26 9.88
N ALA A 104 -0.15 9.01 9.20
CA ALA A 104 0.78 9.94 9.84
C ALA A 104 0.10 10.91 10.82
N GLU A 105 -1.12 11.32 10.52
CA GLU A 105 -1.89 12.31 11.28
C GLU A 105 -3.00 11.70 12.15
N VAL A 106 -2.96 10.37 12.42
CA VAL A 106 -3.99 9.73 13.26
C VAL A 106 -3.96 10.28 14.69
N PRO A 107 -5.04 10.94 15.18
CA PRO A 107 -5.09 11.44 16.54
C PRO A 107 -5.39 10.34 17.54
N VAL A 108 -5.06 10.56 18.81
CA VAL A 108 -5.39 9.63 19.91
C VAL A 108 -6.91 9.51 20.08
N VAL A 109 -7.62 10.63 20.00
CA VAL A 109 -9.09 10.71 20.11
C VAL A 109 -9.62 11.59 18.99
N GLN A 110 -10.71 11.17 18.38
CA GLN A 110 -11.43 11.97 17.39
C GLN A 110 -12.91 11.61 17.38
N VAL A 111 -13.73 12.53 16.88
CA VAL A 111 -15.08 12.20 16.43
C VAL A 111 -14.96 11.39 15.15
N ASP A 112 -15.66 10.27 15.04
CA ASP A 112 -15.59 9.44 13.84
C ASP A 112 -16.28 10.17 12.67
N PRO A 113 -15.56 10.45 11.57
CA PRO A 113 -16.13 11.21 10.46
C PRO A 113 -17.00 10.36 9.52
N ALA A 114 -17.05 9.04 9.70
CA ALA A 114 -17.65 8.11 8.75
C ALA A 114 -18.80 7.27 9.33
N PHE A 115 -18.86 7.15 10.64
CA PHE A 115 -19.83 6.29 11.32
C PHE A 115 -20.60 7.05 12.39
N GLU A 116 -21.81 6.57 12.62
CA GLU A 116 -22.77 7.13 13.59
C GLU A 116 -22.79 6.27 14.84
N GLY A 117 -22.92 6.91 15.99
CA GLY A 117 -23.03 6.27 17.30
C GLY A 117 -24.45 6.16 17.82
N LEU A 118 -24.58 6.12 19.15
CA LEU A 118 -25.84 5.92 19.88
C LEU A 118 -26.87 7.01 19.59
N ASP A 119 -26.44 8.25 19.55
CA ASP A 119 -27.36 9.42 19.42
C ASP A 119 -27.76 9.68 17.95
N GLY A 120 -27.26 8.88 16.99
CA GLY A 120 -27.51 9.01 15.57
C GLY A 120 -26.84 10.25 14.95
N GLY A 121 -26.64 10.21 13.63
CA GLY A 121 -26.03 11.30 12.90
C GLY A 121 -24.49 11.36 12.97
N VAL A 122 -23.93 12.14 12.06
CA VAL A 122 -22.50 12.39 11.99
C VAL A 122 -22.05 13.16 13.24
N GLY A 123 -21.00 12.70 13.89
CA GLY A 123 -20.47 13.35 15.10
C GLY A 123 -20.90 12.70 16.40
N SER A 124 -21.76 11.67 16.37
CA SER A 124 -22.24 10.98 17.58
C SER A 124 -21.34 9.86 18.09
N LEU A 125 -20.30 9.47 17.33
CA LEU A 125 -19.39 8.37 17.68
C LEU A 125 -17.98 8.87 17.94
N VAL A 126 -17.42 8.51 19.09
CA VAL A 126 -16.02 8.79 19.42
C VAL A 126 -15.14 7.61 19.01
N LYS A 127 -14.03 7.91 18.36
CA LYS A 127 -13.00 6.94 17.99
C LYS A 127 -11.73 7.18 18.81
N TRP A 128 -11.29 6.15 19.48
CA TRP A 128 -10.08 6.17 20.29
C TRP A 128 -8.98 5.34 19.66
N ASN A 129 -7.80 5.93 19.50
CA ASN A 129 -6.59 5.29 19.00
C ASN A 129 -5.50 5.39 20.07
N PRO A 130 -5.59 4.65 21.19
CA PRO A 130 -4.71 4.85 22.35
C PRO A 130 -3.23 4.64 22.04
N VAL A 131 -2.94 3.85 21.03
CA VAL A 131 -1.57 3.53 20.58
C VAL A 131 -1.10 4.37 19.39
N ALA A 132 -1.81 5.45 19.05
CA ALA A 132 -1.50 6.27 17.86
C ALA A 132 -0.05 6.75 17.80
N ASN A 133 0.54 7.07 18.96
CA ASN A 133 1.90 7.58 19.10
C ASN A 133 2.92 6.51 19.53
N VAL A 134 2.54 5.23 19.57
CA VAL A 134 3.40 4.13 20.01
C VAL A 134 4.09 3.50 18.80
N GLN A 135 5.39 3.25 18.90
CA GLN A 135 6.16 2.58 17.84
C GLN A 135 5.83 1.09 17.76
N GLY A 136 5.91 0.52 16.55
CA GLY A 136 5.66 -0.91 16.34
C GLY A 136 6.54 -1.81 17.20
N MET A 137 7.78 -1.43 17.41
CA MET A 137 8.72 -2.18 18.28
C MET A 137 8.24 -2.22 19.73
N ASP A 138 7.71 -1.12 20.26
CA ASP A 138 7.19 -1.05 21.64
C ASP A 138 5.95 -1.92 21.80
N ILE A 139 5.09 -1.96 20.77
CA ILE A 139 3.96 -2.90 20.76
C ILE A 139 4.45 -4.35 20.85
N TRP A 140 5.45 -4.74 20.07
CA TRP A 140 6.00 -6.10 20.13
C TRP A 140 6.66 -6.41 21.46
N ASN A 141 7.36 -5.45 22.08
CA ASN A 141 7.94 -5.60 23.41
C ASN A 141 6.86 -5.80 24.47
N PHE A 142 5.78 -5.01 24.41
CA PHE A 142 4.62 -5.16 25.29
C PHE A 142 3.96 -6.55 25.12
N LEU A 143 3.69 -6.97 23.89
CA LEU A 143 3.06 -8.27 23.62
C LEU A 143 3.88 -9.43 24.22
N ARG A 144 5.21 -9.38 24.07
CA ARG A 144 6.13 -10.37 24.65
C ARG A 144 6.15 -10.33 26.18
N ALA A 145 6.28 -9.13 26.75
CA ALA A 145 6.35 -8.95 28.21
C ALA A 145 5.08 -9.41 28.93
N MET A 146 3.93 -9.21 28.28
CA MET A 146 2.62 -9.57 28.84
C MET A 146 2.13 -10.96 28.40
N ASN A 147 2.96 -11.71 27.67
CA ASN A 147 2.62 -13.02 27.09
C ASN A 147 1.28 -13.01 26.34
N VAL A 148 1.05 -11.94 25.56
CA VAL A 148 -0.16 -11.78 24.76
C VAL A 148 -0.12 -12.71 23.54
N PRO A 149 -1.17 -13.49 23.27
CA PRO A 149 -1.24 -14.32 22.07
C PRO A 149 -1.12 -13.47 20.81
N VAL A 150 -0.39 -13.99 19.82
CA VAL A 150 -0.23 -13.36 18.50
C VAL A 150 -0.58 -14.33 17.39
N ASN A 151 -1.05 -13.81 16.27
CA ASN A 151 -1.38 -14.63 15.10
C ASN A 151 -0.10 -15.26 14.53
N SER A 152 -0.14 -16.58 14.26
CA SER A 152 1.00 -17.33 13.73
C SER A 152 1.49 -16.84 12.36
N LEU A 153 0.67 -16.14 11.59
CA LEU A 153 1.07 -15.52 10.34
C LEU A 153 2.21 -14.50 10.51
N HIS A 154 2.35 -13.89 11.70
CA HIS A 154 3.45 -12.95 11.95
C HIS A 154 4.82 -13.63 11.83
N SER A 155 4.94 -14.89 12.26
CA SER A 155 6.18 -15.67 12.08
C SER A 155 6.49 -16.02 10.62
N LYS A 156 5.48 -15.90 9.74
CA LYS A 156 5.61 -16.11 8.29
C LYS A 156 5.82 -14.80 7.51
N GLY A 157 6.12 -13.69 8.20
CA GLY A 157 6.38 -12.38 7.60
C GLY A 157 5.14 -11.51 7.32
N TYR A 158 3.96 -11.93 7.77
CA TYR A 158 2.75 -11.11 7.64
C TYR A 158 2.67 -10.09 8.78
N ILE A 159 3.16 -8.89 8.58
CA ILE A 159 3.13 -7.83 9.60
C ILE A 159 1.73 -7.21 9.71
N SER A 160 1.06 -6.97 8.60
CA SER A 160 -0.32 -6.48 8.55
C SER A 160 -1.23 -7.53 7.93
N ILE A 161 -2.17 -8.06 8.72
CA ILE A 161 -3.04 -9.17 8.32
C ILE A 161 -4.44 -8.66 7.96
N GLY A 162 -5.01 -9.20 6.89
CA GLY A 162 -6.39 -8.96 6.45
C GLY A 162 -6.99 -10.15 5.73
N CYS A 163 -7.83 -9.92 4.72
CA CYS A 163 -8.32 -10.99 3.86
C CYS A 163 -7.14 -11.71 3.20
N GLU A 164 -7.21 -13.04 3.12
CA GLU A 164 -6.17 -13.88 2.51
C GLU A 164 -5.77 -13.39 1.11
N PRO A 165 -6.70 -13.22 0.15
CA PRO A 165 -6.33 -12.81 -1.21
C PRO A 165 -5.81 -11.36 -1.30
N CYS A 166 -5.98 -10.55 -0.23
CA CYS A 166 -5.57 -9.15 -0.20
C CYS A 166 -4.33 -8.91 0.68
N THR A 167 -3.64 -9.97 1.09
CA THR A 167 -2.52 -9.88 2.02
C THR A 167 -1.41 -10.81 1.61
N ARG A 168 -0.18 -10.30 1.60
CA ARG A 168 1.04 -11.10 1.42
C ARG A 168 2.06 -10.75 2.51
N PRO A 169 3.06 -11.60 2.76
CA PRO A 169 4.17 -11.26 3.65
C PRO A 169 4.92 -10.04 3.10
N VAL A 170 5.53 -9.27 3.98
CA VAL A 170 6.40 -8.15 3.62
C VAL A 170 7.85 -8.59 3.68
N LEU A 171 8.66 -8.07 2.76
CA LEU A 171 10.09 -8.30 2.73
C LEU A 171 10.81 -7.38 3.75
N PRO A 172 12.01 -7.75 4.21
CA PRO A 172 12.84 -6.86 5.02
C PRO A 172 13.01 -5.50 4.34
N GLY A 173 12.82 -4.42 5.10
CA GLY A 173 12.88 -3.05 4.57
C GLY A 173 11.58 -2.51 3.99
N GLN A 174 10.57 -3.35 3.79
CA GLN A 174 9.25 -2.91 3.38
C GLN A 174 8.45 -2.37 4.57
N HIS A 175 7.56 -1.42 4.28
CA HIS A 175 6.65 -0.87 5.29
C HIS A 175 5.60 -1.92 5.71
N GLU A 176 5.13 -1.87 6.98
CA GLU A 176 4.18 -2.85 7.55
C GLU A 176 2.96 -3.15 6.66
N ARG A 177 2.44 -2.16 5.95
CA ARG A 177 1.23 -2.29 5.14
C ARG A 177 1.48 -2.52 3.66
N GLU A 178 2.72 -2.66 3.22
CA GLU A 178 3.02 -2.93 1.81
C GLU A 178 2.51 -4.29 1.33
N GLY A 179 2.40 -5.25 2.21
CA GLY A 179 1.74 -6.52 1.94
C GLY A 179 0.22 -6.43 1.71
N ARG A 180 -0.43 -5.28 1.97
CA ARG A 180 -1.88 -5.08 1.81
C ARG A 180 -2.17 -4.48 0.45
N TRP A 181 -3.09 -5.11 -0.32
CA TRP A 181 -3.46 -4.64 -1.67
C TRP A 181 -2.20 -4.26 -2.48
N TRP A 182 -1.24 -5.18 -2.54
CA TRP A 182 0.08 -4.93 -3.13
C TRP A 182 0.04 -4.54 -4.61
N TRP A 183 -1.10 -4.77 -5.26
CA TRP A 183 -1.36 -4.38 -6.65
C TRP A 183 -1.89 -2.96 -6.80
N GLU A 184 -2.21 -2.27 -5.71
CA GLU A 184 -2.74 -0.92 -5.71
C GLU A 184 -1.73 0.13 -5.26
N ASP A 185 -2.02 1.38 -5.63
CA ASP A 185 -1.25 2.54 -5.21
C ASP A 185 -1.20 2.66 -3.67
N ALA A 186 -0.08 3.13 -3.15
CA ALA A 186 0.12 3.33 -1.72
C ALA A 186 -0.91 4.27 -1.09
N LYS A 187 -1.39 5.27 -1.81
CA LYS A 187 -2.43 6.22 -1.36
C LYS A 187 -3.82 5.58 -1.28
N ALA A 188 -4.07 4.51 -2.02
CA ALA A 188 -5.35 3.81 -2.06
C ALA A 188 -5.48 2.70 -1.00
N LYS A 189 -4.42 2.38 -0.25
CA LYS A 189 -4.33 1.23 0.66
C LYS A 189 -5.09 1.39 1.99
N GLU A 190 -6.33 1.90 1.93
CA GLU A 190 -7.26 1.95 3.06
C GLU A 190 -8.64 1.44 2.65
N CYS A 191 -9.18 0.48 3.41
CA CYS A 191 -10.42 -0.22 3.07
C CYS A 191 -11.72 0.55 3.37
N GLY A 192 -11.64 1.84 3.66
CA GLY A 192 -12.79 2.66 4.02
C GLY A 192 -13.28 2.50 5.47
N LEU A 193 -12.67 1.61 6.28
CA LEU A 193 -12.94 1.52 7.73
C LEU A 193 -12.47 2.78 8.47
N HIS A 194 -11.52 3.49 7.89
CA HIS A 194 -10.87 4.66 8.48
C HIS A 194 -10.79 5.81 7.46
N LYS A 195 -11.94 6.16 6.87
CA LYS A 195 -12.01 7.23 5.86
C LYS A 195 -11.43 8.57 6.30
N GLY A 196 -11.49 8.87 7.60
CA GLY A 196 -10.90 10.10 8.14
C GLY A 196 -9.37 10.19 8.01
N ASN A 197 -8.70 9.08 7.66
CA ASN A 197 -7.25 9.07 7.39
C ASN A 197 -6.90 9.41 5.95
N LEU A 198 -7.89 9.40 5.04
CA LEU A 198 -7.70 9.84 3.67
C LEU A 198 -7.77 11.37 3.69
N LYS A 199 -6.72 12.05 3.23
CA LYS A 199 -6.75 13.51 3.05
C LYS A 199 -7.92 13.84 2.13
N GLN A 200 -8.89 14.63 2.62
CA GLN A 200 -9.87 15.27 1.75
C GLN A 200 -9.11 16.27 0.89
N GLU A 201 -9.12 16.07 -0.41
CA GLU A 201 -8.84 17.18 -1.33
C GLU A 201 -9.93 18.21 -1.11
N ASP A 202 -9.56 19.40 -0.69
CA ASP A 202 -10.48 20.52 -0.47
C ASP A 202 -11.24 20.79 -1.76
N GLY A 203 -12.46 20.24 -1.82
CA GLY A 203 -13.37 20.40 -2.94
C GLY A 203 -14.02 21.76 -2.90
N ASN A 204 -13.42 22.75 -3.53
CA ASN A 204 -14.12 23.98 -3.89
C ASN A 204 -15.14 23.65 -4.99
N LYS A 205 -16.39 23.42 -4.61
CA LYS A 205 -17.50 23.31 -5.54
C LYS A 205 -17.99 24.72 -5.92
N ASN A 206 -17.65 25.18 -7.09
CA ASN A 206 -18.53 26.07 -7.85
C ASN A 206 -18.24 25.96 -9.35
N GLY A 207 -19.31 25.70 -10.11
CA GLY A 207 -19.51 26.18 -11.48
C GLY A 207 -19.25 25.19 -12.62
N ASN A 208 -20.36 24.77 -13.22
CA ASN A 208 -20.55 24.31 -14.61
C ASN A 208 -19.40 24.59 -15.58
N GLY A 209 -18.99 23.54 -16.32
CA GLY A 209 -18.25 23.73 -17.55
C GLY A 209 -17.60 22.43 -18.01
N HIS A 210 -18.13 21.83 -19.06
CA HIS A 210 -17.44 20.84 -19.88
C HIS A 210 -16.11 21.41 -20.33
N ALA A 211 -15.02 20.78 -19.92
CA ALA A 211 -13.76 20.85 -20.67
C ALA A 211 -12.89 19.66 -20.29
N ASN A 212 -12.56 18.86 -21.30
CA ASN A 212 -11.43 17.95 -21.30
C ASN A 212 -10.18 18.68 -20.79
N GLY A 213 -9.66 18.27 -19.64
CA GLY A 213 -8.43 18.78 -19.09
C GLY A 213 -7.76 17.68 -18.30
N THR A 214 -6.85 16.98 -18.92
CA THR A 214 -5.84 16.13 -18.28
C THR A 214 -5.10 16.97 -17.25
N ALA A 215 -5.39 16.76 -15.96
CA ALA A 215 -4.54 17.26 -14.88
C ALA A 215 -3.18 16.55 -15.01
N THR A 216 -2.17 17.27 -15.43
CA THR A 216 -0.78 16.81 -15.49
C THR A 216 -0.30 16.56 -14.08
N VAL A 217 -0.30 15.30 -13.64
CA VAL A 217 0.55 14.84 -12.55
C VAL A 217 1.96 15.14 -13.02
N SER A 218 2.73 15.95 -12.28
CA SER A 218 4.14 16.20 -12.60
C SER A 218 4.84 14.85 -12.74
N ASP A 219 5.38 14.61 -13.91
CA ASP A 219 6.07 13.35 -14.21
C ASP A 219 7.34 13.27 -13.35
N LEU A 220 7.70 12.05 -12.88
CA LEU A 220 8.93 11.84 -12.11
C LEU A 220 10.15 11.90 -13.03
N PHE A 221 11.30 12.20 -12.42
CA PHE A 221 12.61 12.24 -13.11
C PHE A 221 12.68 13.29 -14.22
N ASP A 222 12.17 14.49 -13.96
CA ASP A 222 12.17 15.56 -14.97
C ASP A 222 13.47 16.34 -14.94
N THR A 223 14.30 16.16 -15.97
CA THR A 223 15.56 16.90 -16.21
C THR A 223 15.93 16.85 -17.68
N GLN A 224 16.63 17.87 -18.16
CA GLN A 224 17.13 17.93 -19.56
C GLN A 224 18.20 16.88 -19.87
N SER A 225 18.82 16.29 -18.85
CA SER A 225 19.88 15.28 -18.98
C SER A 225 19.31 13.86 -19.14
N MET A 226 17.99 13.70 -19.19
CA MET A 226 17.34 12.40 -19.25
C MET A 226 16.37 12.31 -20.43
N VAL A 227 16.35 11.17 -21.09
CA VAL A 227 15.46 10.91 -22.23
C VAL A 227 14.20 10.18 -21.74
N THR A 228 13.03 10.76 -22.01
CA THR A 228 11.76 10.05 -21.82
C THR A 228 11.55 9.08 -22.98
N LEU A 229 11.53 7.79 -22.67
CA LEU A 229 11.36 6.74 -23.67
C LEU A 229 9.88 6.40 -23.84
N THR A 230 9.48 6.21 -25.08
CA THR A 230 8.18 5.62 -25.45
C THR A 230 8.31 4.10 -25.56
N ARG A 231 7.19 3.38 -25.66
CA ARG A 231 7.18 1.94 -25.93
C ARG A 231 8.05 1.57 -27.13
N THR A 232 7.83 2.24 -28.27
CA THR A 232 8.64 2.00 -29.49
C THR A 232 10.13 2.29 -29.23
N GLY A 233 10.45 3.32 -28.44
CA GLY A 233 11.83 3.62 -28.05
C GLY A 233 12.45 2.49 -27.23
N MET A 234 11.71 1.91 -26.27
CA MET A 234 12.14 0.77 -25.47
C MET A 234 12.27 -0.51 -26.30
N GLU A 235 11.32 -0.81 -27.19
CA GLU A 235 11.40 -1.96 -28.10
C GLU A 235 12.62 -1.88 -28.99
N ASN A 236 12.88 -0.71 -29.56
CA ASN A 236 14.08 -0.50 -30.38
C ASN A 236 15.35 -0.65 -29.56
N LEU A 237 15.39 -0.06 -28.36
CA LEU A 237 16.53 -0.16 -27.47
C LEU A 237 16.81 -1.63 -27.07
N ALA A 238 15.78 -2.41 -26.76
CA ALA A 238 15.92 -3.82 -26.37
C ALA A 238 16.36 -4.75 -27.52
N LYS A 239 16.04 -4.41 -28.78
CA LYS A 239 16.38 -5.21 -29.95
C LYS A 239 17.77 -4.91 -30.52
N LEU A 240 18.37 -3.77 -30.16
CA LEU A 240 19.68 -3.39 -30.72
C LEU A 240 20.79 -4.24 -30.10
N GLU A 241 21.56 -4.94 -30.95
CA GLU A 241 22.78 -5.66 -30.56
C GLU A 241 24.00 -4.73 -30.46
N ASN A 242 24.02 -3.66 -31.24
CA ASN A 242 25.07 -2.66 -31.24
C ASN A 242 24.49 -1.26 -31.14
N ARG A 243 24.85 -0.55 -30.08
CA ARG A 243 24.43 0.84 -29.79
C ARG A 243 25.61 1.78 -29.96
N LYS A 244 25.33 3.03 -30.29
CA LYS A 244 26.37 4.07 -30.31
C LYS A 244 26.91 4.32 -28.89
N GLU A 245 25.99 4.30 -27.89
CA GLU A 245 26.29 4.55 -26.49
C GLU A 245 25.48 3.56 -25.62
N PRO A 246 26.02 3.14 -24.46
CA PRO A 246 25.24 2.37 -23.51
C PRO A 246 24.14 3.23 -22.86
N TRP A 247 23.08 2.58 -22.38
CA TRP A 247 21.94 3.24 -21.77
C TRP A 247 21.68 2.71 -20.37
N LEU A 248 21.39 3.65 -19.46
CA LEU A 248 20.79 3.34 -18.15
C LEU A 248 19.35 3.80 -18.17
N VAL A 249 18.39 2.90 -17.92
CA VAL A 249 16.96 3.20 -17.98
C VAL A 249 16.27 2.80 -16.71
N VAL A 250 15.49 3.72 -16.12
CA VAL A 250 14.58 3.42 -15.02
C VAL A 250 13.19 3.12 -15.55
N LEU A 251 12.66 1.95 -15.19
CA LEU A 251 11.26 1.59 -15.36
C LEU A 251 10.53 2.03 -14.09
N TYR A 252 9.61 2.96 -14.21
CA TYR A 252 8.98 3.60 -13.06
C TYR A 252 7.46 3.70 -13.20
N ALA A 253 6.84 4.00 -12.07
CA ALA A 253 5.45 4.46 -12.01
C ALA A 253 5.39 5.74 -11.16
N PRO A 254 4.68 6.80 -11.59
CA PRO A 254 4.62 8.07 -10.86
C PRO A 254 4.10 7.94 -9.44
N TRP A 255 3.24 6.98 -9.21
CA TRP A 255 2.64 6.67 -7.91
C TRP A 255 3.52 5.82 -6.99
N CYS A 256 4.65 5.29 -7.47
CA CYS A 256 5.52 4.40 -6.72
C CYS A 256 6.38 5.18 -5.70
N PRO A 257 6.25 4.94 -4.38
CA PRO A 257 7.01 5.67 -3.35
C PRO A 257 8.51 5.50 -3.48
N PHE A 258 8.96 4.32 -3.91
CA PHE A 258 10.40 4.04 -4.13
C PHE A 258 10.94 4.76 -5.35
N CYS A 259 10.10 4.98 -6.38
CA CYS A 259 10.46 5.81 -7.52
C CYS A 259 10.61 7.28 -7.08
N GLN A 260 9.64 7.76 -6.29
CA GLN A 260 9.66 9.12 -5.72
C GLN A 260 10.88 9.33 -4.79
N ALA A 261 11.17 8.34 -3.93
CA ALA A 261 12.29 8.42 -3.00
C ALA A 261 13.67 8.46 -3.69
N MET A 262 13.82 7.79 -4.84
CA MET A 262 15.08 7.77 -5.58
C MET A 262 15.17 8.85 -6.67
N GLU A 263 14.12 9.65 -6.87
CA GLU A 263 14.05 10.64 -7.94
C GLU A 263 15.25 11.59 -7.91
N GLY A 264 15.54 12.21 -6.75
CA GLY A 264 16.65 13.12 -6.60
C GLY A 264 18.00 12.47 -6.94
N SER A 265 18.24 11.27 -6.44
CA SER A 265 19.50 10.54 -6.73
C SER A 265 19.62 10.15 -8.21
N TYR A 266 18.53 9.77 -8.85
CA TYR A 266 18.57 9.38 -10.26
C TYR A 266 18.70 10.59 -11.20
N VAL A 267 18.10 11.73 -10.86
CA VAL A 267 18.26 12.99 -11.57
C VAL A 267 19.70 13.49 -11.45
N GLU A 268 20.27 13.51 -10.24
CA GLU A 268 21.68 13.89 -10.02
C GLU A 268 22.64 12.98 -10.78
N LEU A 269 22.36 11.66 -10.80
CA LEU A 269 23.13 10.71 -11.59
C LEU A 269 23.09 11.05 -13.09
N ALA A 270 21.89 11.36 -13.63
CA ALA A 270 21.73 11.71 -15.03
C ALA A 270 22.53 12.98 -15.38
N GLU A 271 22.55 13.96 -14.51
CA GLU A 271 23.35 15.19 -14.67
C GLU A 271 24.85 14.90 -14.64
N LYS A 272 25.32 14.06 -13.72
CA LYS A 272 26.73 13.64 -13.65
C LYS A 272 27.18 12.80 -14.86
N LEU A 273 26.26 12.05 -15.44
CA LEU A 273 26.53 11.24 -16.66
C LEU A 273 26.38 12.05 -17.96
N ALA A 274 25.88 13.27 -17.90
CA ALA A 274 25.77 14.12 -19.08
C ALA A 274 27.15 14.32 -19.74
N GLY A 275 27.25 13.99 -21.03
CA GLY A 275 28.51 14.05 -21.77
C GLY A 275 29.53 12.93 -21.49
N SER A 276 29.23 11.97 -20.61
CA SER A 276 30.12 10.85 -20.27
C SER A 276 30.13 9.71 -21.32
N GLY A 277 29.28 9.78 -22.34
CA GLY A 277 29.07 8.71 -23.31
C GLY A 277 28.07 7.63 -22.84
N VAL A 278 27.37 7.84 -21.73
CA VAL A 278 26.27 7.01 -21.26
C VAL A 278 24.97 7.81 -21.37
N LYS A 279 23.95 7.25 -22.02
CA LYS A 279 22.61 7.85 -22.05
C LYS A 279 21.80 7.40 -20.85
N VAL A 280 21.09 8.35 -20.26
CA VAL A 280 20.17 8.06 -19.15
C VAL A 280 18.74 8.26 -19.63
N GLY A 281 17.88 7.29 -19.35
CA GLY A 281 16.49 7.31 -19.78
C GLY A 281 15.52 6.94 -18.68
N LYS A 282 14.26 7.35 -18.87
CA LYS A 282 13.13 6.94 -18.06
C LYS A 282 12.04 6.34 -18.94
N PHE A 283 11.38 5.31 -18.45
CA PHE A 283 10.22 4.70 -19.09
C PHE A 283 9.11 4.48 -18.09
N ARG A 284 7.98 5.12 -18.31
CA ARG A 284 6.80 4.93 -17.49
C ARG A 284 6.20 3.56 -17.83
N ALA A 285 6.27 2.63 -16.87
CA ALA A 285 5.96 1.22 -17.10
C ALA A 285 4.71 0.76 -16.32
N ASP A 286 3.80 1.69 -15.98
CA ASP A 286 2.48 1.42 -15.42
C ASP A 286 1.37 1.57 -16.47
N GLY A 287 0.12 1.36 -16.08
CA GLY A 287 -1.02 1.45 -16.98
C GLY A 287 -0.89 0.48 -18.15
N ASP A 288 -1.11 0.98 -19.37
CA ASP A 288 -1.11 0.20 -20.62
C ASP A 288 0.28 -0.39 -20.97
N GLU A 289 1.35 0.17 -20.40
CA GLU A 289 2.72 -0.29 -20.63
C GLU A 289 3.18 -1.41 -19.70
N LYS A 290 2.39 -1.72 -18.67
CA LYS A 290 2.77 -2.68 -17.61
C LYS A 290 2.97 -4.10 -18.14
N GLU A 291 2.07 -4.57 -19.00
CA GLU A 291 2.16 -5.92 -19.57
C GLU A 291 3.39 -6.07 -20.45
N PHE A 292 3.66 -5.07 -21.29
CA PHE A 292 4.87 -5.02 -22.11
C PHE A 292 6.13 -5.03 -21.24
N ALA A 293 6.18 -4.19 -20.22
CA ALA A 293 7.35 -4.11 -19.35
C ALA A 293 7.58 -5.41 -18.55
N GLN A 294 6.53 -6.10 -18.13
CA GLN A 294 6.64 -7.38 -17.44
C GLN A 294 7.16 -8.48 -18.37
N ARG A 295 6.65 -8.56 -19.60
CA ARG A 295 6.97 -9.62 -20.54
C ARG A 295 8.32 -9.42 -21.22
N GLU A 296 8.61 -8.20 -21.68
CA GLU A 296 9.78 -7.93 -22.53
C GLU A 296 10.97 -7.33 -21.76
N LEU A 297 10.70 -6.64 -20.63
CA LEU A 297 11.73 -5.94 -19.86
C LEU A 297 11.95 -6.53 -18.46
N GLN A 298 11.36 -7.69 -18.17
CA GLN A 298 11.48 -8.40 -16.89
C GLN A 298 11.14 -7.53 -15.67
N LEU A 299 10.13 -6.66 -15.80
CA LEU A 299 9.65 -5.83 -14.71
C LEU A 299 9.02 -6.71 -13.63
N GLY A 300 9.66 -6.80 -12.47
CA GLY A 300 9.12 -7.50 -11.30
C GLY A 300 8.54 -6.55 -10.25
N SER A 301 9.11 -5.36 -10.14
CA SER A 301 8.70 -4.33 -9.16
C SER A 301 9.16 -2.95 -9.62
N PHE A 302 8.57 -1.90 -9.05
CA PHE A 302 9.02 -0.53 -9.26
C PHE A 302 9.89 -0.03 -8.11
N PRO A 303 10.93 0.76 -8.41
CA PRO A 303 11.56 0.95 -9.71
C PRO A 303 12.40 -0.27 -10.11
N THR A 304 12.47 -0.57 -11.40
CA THR A 304 13.47 -1.47 -11.98
C THR A 304 14.45 -0.63 -12.80
N ILE A 305 15.74 -0.82 -12.58
CA ILE A 305 16.79 -0.11 -13.32
C ILE A 305 17.52 -1.12 -14.19
N LEU A 306 17.60 -0.81 -15.49
CA LEU A 306 18.22 -1.63 -16.51
C LEU A 306 19.39 -0.88 -17.17
N PHE A 307 20.51 -1.55 -17.28
CA PHE A 307 21.65 -1.08 -18.07
C PHE A 307 21.72 -1.86 -19.38
N PHE A 308 21.70 -1.16 -20.49
CA PHE A 308 21.84 -1.73 -21.84
C PHE A 308 23.27 -1.48 -22.31
N PRO A 309 24.14 -2.50 -22.34
CA PRO A 309 25.52 -2.37 -22.78
C PRO A 309 25.62 -1.98 -24.26
N LYS A 310 26.76 -1.43 -24.66
CA LYS A 310 26.99 -1.00 -26.06
C LYS A 310 26.92 -2.16 -27.05
N HIS A 311 27.40 -3.32 -26.71
CA HIS A 311 27.56 -4.48 -27.58
C HIS A 311 26.78 -5.71 -27.14
N SER A 312 25.58 -5.53 -26.60
CA SER A 312 24.71 -6.65 -26.20
C SER A 312 23.25 -6.24 -26.24
N SER A 313 22.38 -7.09 -26.76
CA SER A 313 20.93 -6.90 -26.69
C SER A 313 20.36 -7.19 -25.29
N GLN A 314 21.10 -7.95 -24.47
CA GLN A 314 20.63 -8.33 -23.12
C GLN A 314 20.86 -7.19 -22.11
N PRO A 315 19.80 -6.66 -21.46
CA PRO A 315 19.97 -5.69 -20.40
C PRO A 315 20.48 -6.33 -19.12
N ILE A 316 21.27 -5.57 -18.37
CA ILE A 316 21.77 -5.95 -17.06
C ILE A 316 20.93 -5.22 -16.02
N LYS A 317 20.26 -5.97 -15.15
CA LYS A 317 19.41 -5.42 -14.10
C LYS A 317 20.24 -5.01 -12.88
N TYR A 318 19.99 -3.81 -12.40
CA TYR A 318 20.53 -3.36 -11.10
C TYR A 318 19.80 -4.08 -9.96
N THR A 319 20.55 -4.85 -9.17
CA THR A 319 19.97 -5.71 -8.12
C THR A 319 20.21 -5.21 -6.71
N SER A 320 21.08 -4.18 -6.53
CA SER A 320 21.34 -3.60 -5.21
C SER A 320 20.13 -2.83 -4.68
N GLU A 321 19.93 -2.88 -3.38
CA GLU A 321 18.90 -2.08 -2.68
C GLU A 321 19.30 -0.61 -2.50
N LYS A 322 20.62 -0.31 -2.54
CA LYS A 322 21.14 1.05 -2.44
C LYS A 322 20.90 1.82 -3.73
N ARG A 323 20.20 2.92 -3.65
CA ARG A 323 19.81 3.76 -4.79
C ARG A 323 20.33 5.20 -4.66
N ASP A 324 21.38 5.37 -3.89
CA ASP A 324 22.14 6.61 -3.84
C ASP A 324 23.00 6.80 -5.10
N VAL A 325 23.41 8.02 -5.35
CA VAL A 325 24.16 8.42 -6.55
C VAL A 325 25.45 7.62 -6.69
N ASP A 326 26.19 7.40 -5.60
CA ASP A 326 27.49 6.73 -5.62
C ASP A 326 27.33 5.24 -5.99
N SER A 327 26.33 4.56 -5.44
CA SER A 327 26.04 3.16 -5.74
C SER A 327 25.60 2.96 -7.19
N LEU A 328 24.77 3.86 -7.71
CA LEU A 328 24.33 3.84 -9.11
C LEU A 328 25.48 4.18 -10.07
N MET A 329 26.31 5.14 -9.70
CA MET A 329 27.50 5.52 -10.47
C MET A 329 28.52 4.39 -10.54
N ALA A 330 28.76 3.69 -9.41
CA ALA A 330 29.64 2.53 -9.38
C ALA A 330 29.16 1.42 -10.31
N PHE A 331 27.86 1.16 -10.33
CA PHE A 331 27.25 0.18 -11.25
C PHE A 331 27.46 0.57 -12.72
N VAL A 332 27.19 1.80 -13.09
CA VAL A 332 27.40 2.29 -14.45
C VAL A 332 28.89 2.20 -14.84
N ASN A 333 29.78 2.60 -13.95
CA ASN A 333 31.22 2.59 -14.20
C ASN A 333 31.81 1.17 -14.38
N ALA A 334 31.19 0.18 -13.74
CA ALA A 334 31.59 -1.22 -13.89
C ALA A 334 31.14 -1.85 -15.22
N LEU A 335 30.19 -1.24 -15.93
CA LEU A 335 29.54 -1.81 -17.10
C LEU A 335 29.71 -1.02 -18.40
N ARG A 336 30.24 0.18 -18.34
CA ARG A 336 30.49 1.05 -19.49
C ARG A 336 31.81 0.75 -20.24
#